data_4f4f8a2e21ceeba795ec5f86588d865e
#
_entry.id   4f4f8a2e21ceeba795ec5f86588d865e
#
_cell.length_a   1.000
_cell.length_b   1.000
_cell.length_c   1.000
_cell.angle_alpha   90.00
_cell.angle_beta   90.00
_cell.angle_gamma   90.00
#
_symmetry.space_group_name_H-M   'P 1'
#
loop_
_entity.id
_entity.type
_entity.pdbx_description
1 polymer ?
#
loop_
_entity_poly.entity_id
_entity_poly.type
_entity_poly.pdbx_seq_one_letter_code
_entity_poly.pdbx_strand_id
1 'polypeptide(L)'
;MTHTETTVKLFFAAVCASAIAVTARAQPAPYHHYRTLNTQHFRITVPDGLEREGRVAGAAAEHAYEQLARELATPRGVIDLVVTDDADYSNGYATTVPSNRIVVFATPPVDAGSLRLNEDWLGIVITHELTHIFHLDRTRGVWSLAQHVFGRAPALFPNSYGPSWLTEGIAVYYESRLTDGGRLKDSESRMIARAAALEHRLPALNALSLGSPVFPGGISAYGYGSLFVDYLARTRGDSSIRRFIDAQSATVVPWAIDRDARNGFGIGFGAAYDAFRDSIQRSVGTLTPPLPGWRELTTHGYFAVDPRFTSDSTLVYASADGRSTAAEYALSLDGTRHRIGRRNALGPSVPYLGGLLFAQPDRVSPSEVRSDLYVERDGVQRRLTHGLRLVQPDARRDGTIVAVQLAPTRSSLLVLDPTRREYRLLRSAAADETWSEPRWSPDGSAIAVSHRTHGGMFSLEVIDVASGVATVLDRGAFIITSPSWSPDGK
;
A
#
# COMPACT_ATOMS: atom_id res chain seq x y z
N MET A 1 43.91 2.37 -30.78
CA MET A 1 42.79 2.28 -29.80
C MET A 1 42.52 0.79 -29.55
N THR A 2 42.84 0.32 -28.38
CA THR A 2 42.80 -1.10 -28.05
C THR A 2 41.37 -1.53 -27.71
N HIS A 3 41.04 -2.77 -28.00
CA HIS A 3 39.73 -3.41 -27.73
C HIS A 3 39.23 -3.17 -26.29
N THR A 4 40.11 -2.97 -25.33
CA THR A 4 39.84 -2.71 -23.91
C THR A 4 39.22 -1.33 -23.69
N GLU A 5 39.66 -0.28 -24.39
CA GLU A 5 39.08 1.08 -24.26
C GLU A 5 37.64 1.17 -24.80
N THR A 6 37.35 0.42 -25.88
CA THR A 6 36.01 0.40 -26.47
C THR A 6 35.02 -0.36 -25.56
N THR A 7 35.48 -1.44 -24.93
CA THR A 7 34.65 -2.23 -24.00
C THR A 7 34.33 -1.45 -22.73
N VAL A 8 35.28 -0.69 -22.17
CA VAL A 8 35.07 0.16 -20.99
C VAL A 8 34.12 1.31 -21.31
N LYS A 9 34.25 1.95 -22.49
CA LYS A 9 33.31 3.02 -22.90
C LYS A 9 31.90 2.51 -23.17
N LEU A 10 31.76 1.31 -23.75
CA LEU A 10 30.45 0.65 -23.93
C LEU A 10 29.80 0.22 -22.59
N PHE A 11 30.60 -0.24 -21.65
CA PHE A 11 30.10 -0.60 -20.30
C PHE A 11 29.65 0.67 -19.55
N PHE A 12 30.40 1.76 -19.59
CA PHE A 12 29.99 3.05 -19.00
C PHE A 12 28.76 3.64 -19.69
N ALA A 13 28.66 3.56 -21.02
CA ALA A 13 27.49 4.02 -21.76
C ALA A 13 26.25 3.17 -21.46
N ALA A 14 26.38 1.85 -21.28
CA ALA A 14 25.30 0.95 -20.91
C ALA A 14 24.82 1.18 -19.45
N VAL A 15 25.76 1.46 -18.54
CA VAL A 15 25.43 1.80 -17.13
C VAL A 15 24.74 3.17 -17.06
N CYS A 16 25.17 4.15 -17.85
CA CYS A 16 24.51 5.45 -17.93
C CYS A 16 23.13 5.35 -18.61
N ALA A 17 22.96 4.53 -19.65
CA ALA A 17 21.68 4.31 -20.30
C ALA A 17 20.68 3.57 -19.39
N SER A 18 21.15 2.61 -18.58
CA SER A 18 20.33 1.91 -17.60
C SER A 18 19.89 2.82 -16.45
N ALA A 19 20.74 3.78 -16.04
CA ALA A 19 20.39 4.78 -15.03
C ALA A 19 19.33 5.77 -15.52
N ILE A 20 19.26 6.05 -16.83
CA ILE A 20 18.25 6.95 -17.42
C ILE A 20 16.87 6.25 -17.51
N ALA A 21 16.83 4.94 -17.69
CA ALA A 21 15.58 4.18 -17.79
C ALA A 21 14.82 4.05 -16.44
N VAL A 22 15.48 4.28 -15.31
CA VAL A 22 14.87 4.17 -13.96
C VAL A 22 14.14 5.48 -13.55
N THR A 23 14.30 6.58 -14.28
CA THR A 23 13.77 7.90 -13.88
C THR A 23 12.40 8.28 -14.44
N ALA A 24 11.73 7.40 -15.19
CA ALA A 24 10.36 7.64 -15.66
C ALA A 24 9.32 7.26 -14.58
N ARG A 25 9.54 7.65 -13.32
CA ARG A 25 8.50 7.58 -12.29
C ARG A 25 7.61 8.81 -12.37
N ALA A 26 6.33 8.65 -12.06
CA ALA A 26 5.34 9.71 -12.12
C ALA A 26 5.88 11.00 -11.49
N GLN A 27 6.11 12.01 -12.30
CA GLN A 27 6.46 13.34 -11.82
C GLN A 27 5.16 14.05 -11.44
N PRO A 28 5.17 14.90 -10.39
CA PRO A 28 4.04 15.79 -10.11
C PRO A 28 3.62 16.55 -11.36
N ALA A 29 2.31 16.79 -11.52
CA ALA A 29 1.77 17.41 -12.72
C ALA A 29 2.41 18.78 -13.00
N PRO A 30 3.11 18.99 -14.12
CA PRO A 30 3.90 20.20 -14.33
C PRO A 30 3.06 21.46 -14.60
N TYR A 31 1.77 21.31 -14.77
CA TYR A 31 0.80 22.38 -15.05
C TYR A 31 0.11 22.92 -13.81
N HIS A 32 0.34 22.35 -12.62
CA HIS A 32 -0.16 22.93 -11.37
C HIS A 32 0.68 24.13 -10.93
N HIS A 33 0.04 25.10 -10.30
CA HIS A 33 0.77 26.10 -9.51
C HIS A 33 1.15 25.50 -8.17
N TYR A 34 2.41 25.63 -7.81
CA TYR A 34 2.96 25.04 -6.60
C TYR A 34 3.34 26.10 -5.58
N ARG A 35 3.13 25.77 -4.32
CA ARG A 35 3.60 26.55 -3.16
C ARG A 35 4.65 25.77 -2.40
N THR A 36 5.59 26.50 -1.82
CA THR A 36 6.67 25.90 -1.02
C THR A 36 6.61 26.44 0.40
N LEU A 37 6.64 25.52 1.37
CA LEU A 37 6.78 25.78 2.79
C LEU A 37 8.14 25.26 3.23
N ASN A 38 8.83 25.97 4.13
CA ASN A 38 10.10 25.50 4.68
C ASN A 38 9.94 25.24 6.17
N THR A 39 10.50 24.12 6.63
CA THR A 39 10.69 23.77 8.03
C THR A 39 12.19 23.65 8.32
N GLN A 40 12.56 23.16 9.49
CA GLN A 40 13.98 23.01 9.84
C GLN A 40 14.73 22.04 8.93
N HIS A 41 14.11 20.89 8.59
CA HIS A 41 14.75 19.84 7.81
C HIS A 41 14.13 19.63 6.42
N PHE A 42 12.97 20.23 6.15
CA PHE A 42 12.21 19.95 4.92
C PHE A 42 11.89 21.22 4.12
N ARG A 43 11.85 21.03 2.80
CA ARG A 43 11.23 21.93 1.84
C ARG A 43 9.99 21.23 1.29
N ILE A 44 8.80 21.69 1.73
CA ILE A 44 7.52 21.06 1.41
C ILE A 44 6.92 21.76 0.20
N THR A 45 6.64 21.00 -0.87
CA THR A 45 6.01 21.51 -2.09
C THR A 45 4.63 20.88 -2.26
N VAL A 46 3.62 21.72 -2.46
CA VAL A 46 2.23 21.33 -2.66
C VAL A 46 1.61 22.10 -3.81
N PRO A 47 0.67 21.51 -4.59
CA PRO A 47 -0.14 22.28 -5.52
C PRO A 47 -1.10 23.21 -4.76
N ASP A 48 -1.56 24.28 -5.42
CA ASP A 48 -2.58 25.17 -4.87
C ASP A 48 -3.81 24.38 -4.44
N GLY A 49 -4.34 24.69 -3.25
CA GLY A 49 -5.46 24.01 -2.62
C GLY A 49 -5.07 22.89 -1.64
N LEU A 50 -3.80 22.48 -1.57
CA LEU A 50 -3.29 21.52 -0.58
C LEU A 50 -2.41 22.16 0.50
N GLU A 51 -2.53 23.47 0.74
CA GLU A 51 -1.68 24.17 1.71
C GLU A 51 -1.87 23.68 3.16
N ARG A 52 -3.09 23.20 3.47
CA ARG A 52 -3.40 22.61 4.76
C ARG A 52 -2.67 21.26 4.91
N GLU A 53 -2.81 20.40 3.93
CA GLU A 53 -2.16 19.08 3.85
C GLU A 53 -0.64 19.23 3.87
N GLY A 54 -0.09 20.27 3.21
CA GLY A 54 1.32 20.61 3.27
C GLY A 54 1.81 20.98 4.66
N ARG A 55 1.03 21.76 5.43
CA ARG A 55 1.39 22.08 6.82
C ARG A 55 1.33 20.86 7.73
N VAL A 56 0.30 20.02 7.58
CA VAL A 56 0.18 18.76 8.33
C VAL A 56 1.35 17.83 8.01
N ALA A 57 1.66 17.65 6.71
CA ALA A 57 2.78 16.85 6.26
C ALA A 57 4.13 17.35 6.80
N GLY A 58 4.32 18.69 6.84
CA GLY A 58 5.53 19.29 7.40
C GLY A 58 5.70 19.02 8.89
N ALA A 59 4.63 19.13 9.67
CA ALA A 59 4.64 18.80 11.09
C ALA A 59 4.93 17.32 11.34
N ALA A 60 4.26 16.43 10.58
CA ALA A 60 4.49 14.98 10.65
C ALA A 60 5.92 14.61 10.25
N ALA A 61 6.48 15.25 9.22
CA ALA A 61 7.84 15.01 8.76
C ALA A 61 8.89 15.42 9.79
N GLU A 62 8.75 16.58 10.41
CA GLU A 62 9.67 17.00 11.49
C GLU A 62 9.57 16.07 12.70
N HIS A 63 8.37 15.68 13.10
CA HIS A 63 8.18 14.71 14.18
C HIS A 63 8.85 13.38 13.87
N ALA A 64 8.61 12.81 12.68
CA ALA A 64 9.25 11.56 12.25
C ALA A 64 10.78 11.70 12.16
N TYR A 65 11.29 12.84 11.69
CA TYR A 65 12.73 13.11 11.63
C TYR A 65 13.36 13.08 13.02
N GLU A 66 12.76 13.74 13.99
CA GLU A 66 13.26 13.74 15.38
C GLU A 66 13.28 12.34 15.98
N GLN A 67 12.26 11.54 15.73
CA GLN A 67 12.19 10.17 16.23
C GLN A 67 13.28 9.29 15.58
N LEU A 68 13.39 9.32 14.25
CA LEU A 68 14.40 8.55 13.52
C LEU A 68 15.83 8.97 13.87
N ALA A 69 16.08 10.26 14.10
CA ALA A 69 17.40 10.79 14.44
C ALA A 69 17.93 10.28 15.81
N ARG A 70 17.04 9.83 16.68
CA ARG A 70 17.44 9.17 17.96
C ARG A 70 17.98 7.76 17.73
N GLU A 71 17.52 7.10 16.68
CA GLU A 71 17.83 5.70 16.41
C GLU A 71 18.81 5.51 15.25
N LEU A 72 18.75 6.34 14.22
CA LEU A 72 19.56 6.26 13.02
C LEU A 72 20.45 7.50 12.84
N ALA A 73 21.43 7.41 11.95
CA ALA A 73 22.23 8.57 11.56
C ALA A 73 21.42 9.48 10.62
N THR A 74 21.44 10.79 10.87
CA THR A 74 20.71 11.77 10.09
C THR A 74 21.19 11.86 8.64
N PRO A 75 20.27 12.03 7.69
CA PRO A 75 20.60 12.26 6.28
C PRO A 75 21.20 13.66 6.08
N ARG A 76 21.81 13.87 4.92
CA ARG A 76 22.49 15.12 4.59
C ARG A 76 21.55 16.11 3.92
N GLY A 77 21.66 17.36 4.32
CA GLY A 77 20.98 18.50 3.69
C GLY A 77 19.48 18.52 3.94
N VAL A 78 18.81 19.45 3.26
CA VAL A 78 17.34 19.60 3.30
C VAL A 78 16.69 18.50 2.46
N ILE A 79 15.58 17.97 2.95
CA ILE A 79 14.79 16.92 2.27
C ILE A 79 13.63 17.60 1.54
N ASP A 80 13.47 17.31 0.25
CA ASP A 80 12.31 17.74 -0.52
C ASP A 80 11.11 16.82 -0.21
N LEU A 81 10.01 17.36 0.32
CA LEU A 81 8.75 16.66 0.54
C LEU A 81 7.69 17.21 -0.40
N VAL A 82 7.20 16.38 -1.31
CA VAL A 82 6.10 16.74 -2.22
C VAL A 82 4.84 16.03 -1.77
N VAL A 83 3.77 16.78 -1.51
CA VAL A 83 2.44 16.24 -1.28
C VAL A 83 1.61 16.52 -2.52
N THR A 84 1.03 15.49 -3.11
CA THR A 84 0.26 15.60 -4.35
C THR A 84 -1.07 14.87 -4.24
N ASP A 85 -2.04 15.28 -5.05
CA ASP A 85 -3.34 14.62 -5.20
C ASP A 85 -3.55 14.08 -6.63
N ASP A 86 -2.48 13.76 -7.34
CA ASP A 86 -2.52 13.35 -8.75
C ASP A 86 -3.02 11.91 -8.96
N ALA A 87 -3.18 11.13 -7.89
CA ALA A 87 -3.61 9.74 -7.98
C ALA A 87 -4.66 9.35 -6.92
N ASP A 88 -5.64 8.57 -7.35
CA ASP A 88 -6.70 8.00 -6.51
C ASP A 88 -6.29 6.63 -5.93
N TYR A 89 -5.04 6.51 -5.51
CA TYR A 89 -4.52 5.39 -4.74
C TYR A 89 -3.54 5.90 -3.68
N SER A 90 -3.48 5.18 -2.58
CA SER A 90 -2.62 5.51 -1.44
C SER A 90 -1.21 5.01 -1.69
N ASN A 91 -0.24 5.91 -1.74
CA ASN A 91 1.16 5.57 -1.96
C ASN A 91 2.10 6.69 -1.50
N GLY A 92 3.38 6.35 -1.38
CA GLY A 92 4.51 7.25 -1.28
C GLY A 92 5.71 6.65 -1.99
N TYR A 93 6.73 7.44 -2.20
CA TYR A 93 8.04 6.95 -2.58
C TYR A 93 9.15 7.92 -2.18
N ALA A 94 10.33 7.37 -1.91
CA ALA A 94 11.51 8.12 -1.58
C ALA A 94 12.63 7.89 -2.60
N THR A 95 13.46 8.92 -2.81
CA THR A 95 14.68 8.81 -3.60
C THR A 95 15.79 9.65 -2.99
N THR A 96 17.02 9.17 -3.11
CA THR A 96 18.21 9.90 -2.69
C THR A 96 18.91 10.62 -3.86
N VAL A 97 18.39 10.48 -5.07
CA VAL A 97 18.99 11.02 -6.30
C VAL A 97 17.97 11.84 -7.08
N PRO A 98 18.33 13.04 -7.57
CA PRO A 98 19.57 13.79 -7.37
C PRO A 98 19.69 14.46 -5.99
N SER A 99 18.59 14.54 -5.25
CA SER A 99 18.49 15.03 -3.87
C SER A 99 17.63 14.09 -3.05
N ASN A 100 17.70 14.18 -1.72
CA ASN A 100 16.77 13.50 -0.83
C ASN A 100 15.36 14.04 -1.06
N ARG A 101 14.47 13.20 -1.58
CA ARG A 101 13.11 13.58 -1.91
C ARG A 101 12.12 12.50 -1.51
N ILE A 102 11.02 12.94 -0.96
CA ILE A 102 9.84 12.13 -0.65
C ILE A 102 8.67 12.67 -1.45
N VAL A 103 7.88 11.81 -2.05
CA VAL A 103 6.60 12.17 -2.68
C VAL A 103 5.51 11.35 -2.02
N VAL A 104 4.44 12.00 -1.57
CA VAL A 104 3.28 11.36 -0.91
C VAL A 104 2.02 11.73 -1.65
N PHE A 105 1.17 10.73 -1.89
CA PHE A 105 -0.18 10.96 -2.39
C PHE A 105 -1.12 11.21 -1.20
N ALA A 106 -1.87 12.31 -1.28
CA ALA A 106 -2.77 12.72 -0.21
C ALA A 106 -4.01 11.81 -0.07
N THR A 107 -4.30 10.96 -1.06
CA THR A 107 -5.42 10.02 -1.04
C THR A 107 -5.22 8.96 0.06
N PRO A 108 -6.11 8.89 1.07
CA PRO A 108 -5.97 7.93 2.17
C PRO A 108 -6.38 6.52 1.71
N PRO A 109 -5.88 5.45 2.37
CA PRO A 109 -6.30 4.08 2.11
C PRO A 109 -7.75 3.87 2.58
N VAL A 110 -8.58 3.35 1.67
CA VAL A 110 -9.98 2.99 1.93
C VAL A 110 -10.29 1.52 1.60
N ASP A 111 -9.34 0.80 0.98
CA ASP A 111 -9.42 -0.64 0.75
C ASP A 111 -9.26 -1.45 2.05
N ALA A 112 -9.44 -2.75 1.99
CA ALA A 112 -9.35 -3.62 3.15
C ALA A 112 -7.90 -3.92 3.62
N GLY A 113 -6.90 -3.25 3.03
CA GLY A 113 -5.49 -3.52 3.30
C GLY A 113 -4.98 -2.97 4.64
N SER A 114 -3.86 -3.51 5.08
CA SER A 114 -3.21 -3.17 6.35
C SER A 114 -2.74 -1.71 6.48
N LEU A 115 -2.62 -0.98 5.37
CA LEU A 115 -2.34 0.47 5.39
C LEU A 115 -3.43 1.29 6.07
N ARG A 116 -4.67 0.76 6.20
CA ARG A 116 -5.75 1.43 6.94
C ARG A 116 -5.48 1.51 8.45
N LEU A 117 -4.65 0.63 9.01
CA LEU A 117 -4.26 0.70 10.41
C LEU A 117 -3.26 1.85 10.61
N ASN A 118 -3.78 3.05 10.62
CA ASN A 118 -3.03 4.28 10.86
C ASN A 118 -3.88 5.26 11.69
N GLU A 119 -3.22 6.06 12.51
CA GLU A 119 -3.84 7.17 13.22
C GLU A 119 -3.99 8.39 12.32
N ASP A 120 -3.05 8.59 11.41
CA ASP A 120 -2.94 9.66 10.43
C ASP A 120 -2.24 9.14 9.17
N TRP A 121 -2.88 9.25 8.00
CA TRP A 121 -2.33 8.76 6.74
C TRP A 121 -1.00 9.43 6.36
N LEU A 122 -0.92 10.77 6.47
CA LEU A 122 0.30 11.48 6.10
C LEU A 122 1.44 11.14 7.08
N GLY A 123 1.15 11.03 8.37
CA GLY A 123 2.13 10.67 9.38
C GLY A 123 2.77 9.32 9.13
N ILE A 124 1.97 8.29 8.87
CA ILE A 124 2.49 6.93 8.66
C ILE A 124 3.30 6.81 7.36
N VAL A 125 2.78 7.33 6.24
CA VAL A 125 3.48 7.23 4.95
C VAL A 125 4.76 8.05 4.95
N ILE A 126 4.77 9.24 5.56
CA ILE A 126 5.98 10.07 5.67
C ILE A 126 7.03 9.38 6.55
N THR A 127 6.63 8.76 7.66
CA THR A 127 7.56 8.00 8.51
C THR A 127 8.20 6.84 7.76
N HIS A 128 7.41 6.12 6.94
CA HIS A 128 7.91 5.06 6.07
C HIS A 128 8.93 5.58 5.06
N GLU A 129 8.56 6.58 4.28
CA GLU A 129 9.42 7.13 3.22
C GLU A 129 10.66 7.84 3.77
N LEU A 130 10.53 8.51 4.91
CA LEU A 130 11.65 9.14 5.58
C LEU A 130 12.65 8.08 6.10
N THR A 131 12.18 6.93 6.53
CA THR A 131 13.06 5.80 6.89
C THR A 131 13.90 5.36 5.71
N HIS A 132 13.35 5.33 4.49
CA HIS A 132 14.15 5.07 3.28
C HIS A 132 15.24 6.12 3.10
N ILE A 133 14.96 7.41 3.32
CA ILE A 133 16.00 8.46 3.24
C ILE A 133 17.09 8.25 4.28
N PHE A 134 16.74 7.99 5.56
CA PHE A 134 17.73 7.71 6.61
C PHE A 134 18.58 6.48 6.32
N HIS A 135 17.99 5.44 5.73
CA HIS A 135 18.68 4.21 5.36
C HIS A 135 19.55 4.40 4.12
N LEU A 136 18.98 4.89 3.01
CA LEU A 136 19.62 4.87 1.70
C LEU A 136 20.63 6.00 1.49
N ASP A 137 20.44 7.18 2.12
CA ASP A 137 21.39 8.30 2.01
C ASP A 137 22.68 8.07 2.80
N ARG A 138 22.68 7.09 3.71
CA ARG A 138 23.84 6.80 4.55
C ARG A 138 25.01 6.29 3.72
N THR A 139 26.11 7.05 3.69
CA THR A 139 27.37 6.69 3.01
C THR A 139 28.55 6.97 3.90
N ARG A 140 29.57 6.10 3.86
CA ARG A 140 30.81 6.20 4.65
C ARG A 140 32.01 5.75 3.82
N GLY A 141 33.22 6.10 4.30
CA GLY A 141 34.46 5.67 3.70
C GLY A 141 34.60 6.08 2.22
N VAL A 142 34.94 5.13 1.38
CA VAL A 142 35.16 5.35 -0.07
C VAL A 142 33.94 5.90 -0.80
N TRP A 143 32.74 5.53 -0.38
CA TRP A 143 31.51 6.01 -0.99
C TRP A 143 31.25 7.49 -0.69
N SER A 144 31.51 7.92 0.54
CA SER A 144 31.41 9.33 0.93
C SER A 144 32.43 10.18 0.15
N LEU A 145 33.68 9.68 0.00
CA LEU A 145 34.71 10.35 -0.79
C LEU A 145 34.32 10.42 -2.28
N ALA A 146 33.81 9.32 -2.84
CA ALA A 146 33.36 9.30 -4.23
C ALA A 146 32.21 10.27 -4.48
N GLN A 147 31.25 10.36 -3.56
CA GLN A 147 30.17 11.35 -3.68
C GLN A 147 30.64 12.79 -3.54
N HIS A 148 31.72 13.04 -2.78
CA HIS A 148 32.31 14.39 -2.71
C HIS A 148 32.90 14.81 -4.06
N VAL A 149 33.48 13.86 -4.81
CA VAL A 149 34.10 14.12 -6.11
C VAL A 149 33.08 14.11 -7.27
N PHE A 150 32.19 13.15 -7.30
CA PHE A 150 31.27 12.88 -8.43
C PHE A 150 29.81 13.29 -8.15
N GLY A 151 29.53 13.88 -6.98
CA GLY A 151 28.18 14.23 -6.58
C GLY A 151 27.34 13.01 -6.23
N ARG A 152 26.02 13.18 -6.24
CA ARG A 152 25.04 12.15 -5.86
C ARG A 152 24.67 11.26 -7.05
N ALA A 153 25.64 10.57 -7.61
CA ALA A 153 25.39 9.61 -8.68
C ALA A 153 24.71 8.34 -8.13
N PRO A 154 23.72 7.75 -8.85
CA PRO A 154 22.94 6.60 -8.35
C PRO A 154 23.79 5.43 -7.85
N ALA A 155 24.89 5.14 -8.55
CA ALA A 155 25.79 4.03 -8.20
C ALA A 155 26.58 4.24 -6.90
N LEU A 156 26.56 5.44 -6.32
CA LEU A 156 27.35 5.79 -5.12
C LEU A 156 26.58 5.68 -3.80
N PHE A 157 25.44 5.02 -3.79
CA PHE A 157 24.62 4.75 -2.61
C PHE A 157 24.67 3.26 -2.26
N PRO A 158 25.62 2.81 -1.41
CA PRO A 158 25.86 1.39 -1.16
C PRO A 158 24.62 0.67 -0.57
N ASN A 159 23.82 1.36 0.23
CA ASN A 159 22.63 0.77 0.86
C ASN A 159 21.50 0.52 -0.16
N SER A 160 21.51 1.15 -1.35
CA SER A 160 20.51 0.91 -2.39
C SER A 160 20.70 -0.42 -3.15
N TYR A 161 21.80 -1.12 -2.94
CA TYR A 161 22.05 -2.45 -3.50
C TYR A 161 21.45 -3.58 -2.67
N GLY A 162 20.83 -3.26 -1.54
CA GLY A 162 20.13 -4.23 -0.71
C GLY A 162 18.87 -4.79 -1.39
N PRO A 163 18.44 -6.01 -1.03
CA PRO A 163 17.20 -6.60 -1.55
C PRO A 163 15.98 -5.85 -1.00
N SER A 164 14.87 -5.88 -1.76
CA SER A 164 13.65 -5.15 -1.39
C SER A 164 13.07 -5.56 -0.04
N TRP A 165 13.16 -6.84 0.35
CA TRP A 165 12.68 -7.27 1.67
C TRP A 165 13.40 -6.57 2.84
N LEU A 166 14.67 -6.24 2.65
CA LEU A 166 15.46 -5.52 3.64
C LEU A 166 15.09 -4.04 3.69
N THR A 167 15.02 -3.41 2.52
CA THR A 167 14.70 -1.98 2.40
C THR A 167 13.29 -1.69 2.91
N GLU A 168 12.30 -2.47 2.44
CA GLU A 168 10.89 -2.31 2.86
C GLU A 168 10.68 -2.81 4.29
N GLY A 169 11.35 -3.90 4.67
CA GLY A 169 11.27 -4.44 6.02
C GLY A 169 11.74 -3.46 7.09
N ILE A 170 12.84 -2.74 6.85
CA ILE A 170 13.34 -1.67 7.74
C ILE A 170 12.34 -0.52 7.80
N ALA A 171 11.78 -0.10 6.66
CA ALA A 171 10.82 1.00 6.61
C ALA A 171 9.53 0.66 7.38
N VAL A 172 8.95 -0.53 7.18
CA VAL A 172 7.76 -0.99 7.91
C VAL A 172 8.05 -1.19 9.41
N TYR A 173 9.27 -1.63 9.77
CA TYR A 173 9.66 -1.73 11.18
C TYR A 173 9.60 -0.37 11.87
N TYR A 174 10.23 0.68 11.29
CA TYR A 174 10.21 2.01 11.88
C TYR A 174 8.85 2.69 11.77
N GLU A 175 8.12 2.52 10.67
CA GLU A 175 6.72 2.96 10.55
C GLU A 175 5.90 2.49 11.74
N SER A 176 5.99 1.19 12.07
CA SER A 176 5.19 0.59 13.14
C SER A 176 5.72 0.89 14.55
N ARG A 177 7.02 1.15 14.69
CA ARG A 177 7.66 1.46 15.96
C ARG A 177 7.43 2.91 16.38
N LEU A 178 7.37 3.82 15.43
CA LEU A 178 7.37 5.28 15.67
C LEU A 178 5.99 5.93 15.49
N THR A 179 4.98 5.17 15.07
CA THR A 179 3.57 5.62 14.99
C THR A 179 2.67 4.71 15.80
N ASP A 180 1.44 5.11 16.06
CA ASP A 180 0.45 4.25 16.74
C ASP A 180 -0.16 3.19 15.81
N GLY A 181 -0.03 3.35 14.49
CA GLY A 181 -0.41 2.38 13.46
C GLY A 181 0.75 1.51 12.97
N GLY A 182 0.67 1.11 11.70
CA GLY A 182 1.72 0.40 10.98
C GLY A 182 1.48 -1.09 10.78
N ARG A 183 2.04 -1.59 9.68
CA ARG A 183 1.79 -2.96 9.18
C ARG A 183 2.29 -4.09 10.08
N LEU A 184 3.21 -3.83 11.02
CA LEU A 184 3.59 -4.82 12.04
C LEU A 184 2.57 -4.94 13.18
N LYS A 185 1.74 -3.91 13.40
CA LYS A 185 0.68 -3.95 14.41
C LYS A 185 -0.58 -4.64 13.90
N ASP A 186 -0.77 -4.67 12.57
CA ASP A 186 -1.86 -5.39 11.93
C ASP A 186 -1.63 -6.91 11.95
N SER A 187 -2.73 -7.65 11.84
CA SER A 187 -2.74 -9.12 11.85
C SER A 187 -2.43 -9.75 10.49
N GLU A 188 -2.58 -9.04 9.38
CA GLU A 188 -2.51 -9.58 8.02
C GLU A 188 -1.19 -10.31 7.72
N SER A 189 -0.05 -9.64 7.91
CA SER A 189 1.26 -10.24 7.65
C SER A 189 1.54 -11.46 8.53
N ARG A 190 1.11 -11.39 9.80
CA ARG A 190 1.23 -12.53 10.74
C ARG A 190 0.32 -13.68 10.36
N MET A 191 -0.90 -13.39 9.92
CA MET A 191 -1.85 -14.39 9.43
C MET A 191 -1.29 -15.13 8.21
N ILE A 192 -0.76 -14.40 7.22
CA ILE A 192 -0.12 -14.97 6.02
C ILE A 192 1.06 -15.87 6.42
N ALA A 193 1.94 -15.39 7.30
CA ALA A 193 3.10 -16.15 7.75
C ALA A 193 2.69 -17.42 8.54
N ARG A 194 1.66 -17.33 9.39
CA ARG A 194 1.13 -18.49 10.14
C ARG A 194 0.47 -19.51 9.22
N ALA A 195 -0.33 -19.07 8.24
CA ALA A 195 -0.94 -19.95 7.25
C ALA A 195 0.13 -20.69 6.43
N ALA A 196 1.16 -19.98 5.97
CA ALA A 196 2.27 -20.59 5.24
C ALA A 196 3.07 -21.60 6.10
N ALA A 197 3.22 -21.33 7.41
CA ALA A 197 3.86 -22.26 8.33
C ALA A 197 3.01 -23.53 8.56
N LEU A 198 1.69 -23.37 8.75
CA LEU A 198 0.77 -24.51 8.89
C LEU A 198 0.79 -25.43 7.67
N GLU A 199 0.98 -24.85 6.47
CA GLU A 199 1.10 -25.61 5.21
C GLU A 199 2.54 -26.04 4.86
N HIS A 200 3.52 -25.75 5.73
CA HIS A 200 4.96 -26.00 5.46
C HIS A 200 5.48 -25.32 4.19
N ARG A 201 4.94 -24.12 3.87
CA ARG A 201 5.24 -23.33 2.66
C ARG A 201 5.87 -21.97 2.94
N LEU A 202 6.55 -21.81 4.10
CA LEU A 202 7.27 -20.57 4.38
C LEU A 202 8.29 -20.29 3.26
N PRO A 203 8.26 -19.09 2.65
CA PRO A 203 9.11 -18.77 1.52
C PRO A 203 10.59 -18.77 1.89
N ALA A 204 11.47 -19.00 0.91
CA ALA A 204 12.90 -18.78 1.07
C ALA A 204 13.21 -17.27 1.04
N LEU A 205 14.32 -16.86 1.68
CA LEU A 205 14.70 -15.44 1.79
C LEU A 205 14.81 -14.73 0.43
N ASN A 206 15.36 -15.40 -0.57
CA ASN A 206 15.51 -14.87 -1.93
C ASN A 206 14.20 -14.75 -2.72
N ALA A 207 13.11 -15.36 -2.24
CA ALA A 207 11.78 -15.22 -2.83
C ALA A 207 11.02 -13.98 -2.32
N LEU A 208 11.53 -13.31 -1.29
CA LEU A 208 10.93 -12.12 -0.71
C LEU A 208 11.29 -10.89 -1.55
N SER A 209 10.51 -10.59 -2.56
CA SER A 209 10.76 -9.45 -3.45
C SER A 209 9.47 -8.78 -3.91
N LEU A 210 9.57 -7.51 -4.31
CA LEU A 210 8.45 -6.74 -4.89
C LEU A 210 7.91 -7.38 -6.19
N GLY A 211 8.77 -8.08 -6.93
CA GLY A 211 8.41 -8.75 -8.19
C GLY A 211 8.05 -10.23 -8.03
N SER A 212 7.80 -10.74 -6.83
CA SER A 212 7.47 -12.15 -6.61
C SER A 212 6.15 -12.52 -7.29
N PRO A 213 6.12 -13.56 -8.15
CA PRO A 213 4.88 -14.07 -8.73
C PRO A 213 4.14 -15.05 -7.81
N VAL A 214 4.76 -15.42 -6.68
CA VAL A 214 4.19 -16.34 -5.69
C VAL A 214 3.47 -15.55 -4.61
N PHE A 215 2.30 -16.05 -4.16
CA PHE A 215 1.56 -15.42 -3.06
C PHE A 215 2.45 -15.20 -1.81
N PRO A 216 2.38 -14.04 -1.17
CA PRO A 216 1.51 -12.89 -1.40
C PRO A 216 2.05 -11.84 -2.40
N GLY A 217 2.89 -12.23 -3.35
CA GLY A 217 3.43 -11.31 -4.36
C GLY A 217 4.38 -10.28 -3.76
N GLY A 218 4.30 -9.05 -4.26
CA GLY A 218 5.09 -7.93 -3.78
C GLY A 218 4.92 -7.62 -2.28
N ILE A 219 3.78 -7.97 -1.69
CA ILE A 219 3.53 -7.84 -0.24
C ILE A 219 4.55 -8.64 0.59
N SER A 220 5.16 -9.70 0.02
CA SER A 220 6.18 -10.49 0.72
C SER A 220 7.38 -9.67 1.19
N ALA A 221 7.79 -8.65 0.43
CA ALA A 221 8.88 -7.76 0.81
C ALA A 221 8.54 -6.93 2.05
N TYR A 222 7.31 -6.44 2.13
CA TYR A 222 6.80 -5.68 3.28
C TYR A 222 6.50 -6.59 4.48
N GLY A 223 5.64 -7.59 4.30
CA GLY A 223 5.12 -8.45 5.36
C GLY A 223 6.20 -9.34 5.99
N TYR A 224 6.77 -10.26 5.20
CA TYR A 224 7.84 -11.12 5.73
C TYR A 224 9.10 -10.33 6.04
N GLY A 225 9.44 -9.31 5.21
CA GLY A 225 10.60 -8.46 5.46
C GLY A 225 10.53 -7.76 6.81
N SER A 226 9.40 -7.14 7.15
CA SER A 226 9.22 -6.46 8.42
C SER A 226 9.19 -7.41 9.62
N LEU A 227 8.50 -8.56 9.49
CA LEU A 227 8.50 -9.60 10.53
C LEU A 227 9.91 -10.12 10.81
N PHE A 228 10.73 -10.26 9.76
CA PHE A 228 12.13 -10.69 9.91
C PHE A 228 13.01 -9.60 10.53
N VAL A 229 12.85 -8.33 10.12
CA VAL A 229 13.57 -7.20 10.73
C VAL A 229 13.19 -7.04 12.20
N ASP A 230 11.90 -7.16 12.55
CA ASP A 230 11.44 -7.15 13.95
C ASP A 230 12.04 -8.33 14.75
N TYR A 231 12.11 -9.53 14.17
CA TYR A 231 12.78 -10.67 14.78
C TYR A 231 14.26 -10.38 15.06
N LEU A 232 14.97 -9.78 14.09
CA LEU A 232 16.38 -9.39 14.28
C LEU A 232 16.52 -8.34 15.37
N ALA A 233 15.70 -7.30 15.40
CA ALA A 233 15.73 -6.26 16.43
C ALA A 233 15.51 -6.86 17.83
N ARG A 234 14.48 -7.69 18.00
CA ARG A 234 14.15 -8.34 19.28
C ARG A 234 15.22 -9.32 19.76
N THR A 235 15.88 -10.04 18.85
CA THR A 235 16.86 -11.07 19.23
C THR A 235 18.30 -10.56 19.31
N ARG A 236 18.62 -9.42 18.66
CA ARG A 236 19.97 -8.86 18.54
C ARG A 236 20.10 -7.46 19.16
N GLY A 237 18.99 -6.93 19.68
CA GLY A 237 18.89 -5.60 20.28
C GLY A 237 18.58 -4.50 19.26
N ASP A 238 17.85 -3.49 19.68
CA ASP A 238 17.32 -2.41 18.84
C ASP A 238 18.40 -1.67 18.04
N SER A 239 19.58 -1.46 18.63
CA SER A 239 20.71 -0.81 17.95
C SER A 239 21.35 -1.64 16.83
N SER A 240 20.94 -2.90 16.66
CA SER A 240 21.51 -3.80 15.63
C SER A 240 21.22 -3.34 14.21
N ILE A 241 20.03 -2.77 13.98
CA ILE A 241 19.65 -2.21 12.66
C ILE A 241 20.57 -1.06 12.30
N ARG A 242 20.82 -0.13 13.23
CA ARG A 242 21.76 0.98 13.00
C ARG A 242 23.17 0.48 12.70
N ARG A 243 23.67 -0.48 13.48
CA ARG A 243 25.00 -1.06 13.23
C ARG A 243 25.09 -1.72 11.85
N PHE A 244 24.02 -2.40 11.42
CA PHE A 244 23.95 -3.00 10.09
C PHE A 244 24.00 -1.92 8.99
N ILE A 245 23.16 -0.89 9.07
CA ILE A 245 23.12 0.22 8.10
C ILE A 245 24.50 0.91 8.04
N ASP A 246 25.13 1.15 9.18
CA ASP A 246 26.46 1.76 9.24
C ASP A 246 27.56 0.86 8.64
N ALA A 247 27.46 -0.46 8.81
CA ALA A 247 28.39 -1.42 8.22
C ALA A 247 28.23 -1.45 6.68
N GLN A 248 27.00 -1.61 6.18
CA GLN A 248 26.68 -1.64 4.76
C GLN A 248 27.10 -0.32 4.07
N SER A 249 26.90 0.83 4.72
CA SER A 249 27.26 2.14 4.20
C SER A 249 28.76 2.37 3.95
N ALA A 250 29.62 1.54 4.54
CA ALA A 250 31.09 1.60 4.42
C ALA A 250 31.66 0.46 3.55
N THR A 251 30.87 -0.57 3.26
CA THR A 251 31.31 -1.77 2.54
C THR A 251 31.60 -1.48 1.09
N VAL A 252 32.84 -1.76 0.64
CA VAL A 252 33.30 -1.49 -0.75
C VAL A 252 32.56 -2.35 -1.77
N VAL A 253 32.16 -3.57 -1.40
CA VAL A 253 31.38 -4.49 -2.24
C VAL A 253 29.94 -4.45 -1.76
N PRO A 254 29.06 -3.58 -2.31
CA PRO A 254 27.76 -3.25 -1.71
C PRO A 254 26.75 -4.41 -1.68
N TRP A 255 26.98 -5.48 -2.45
CA TRP A 255 26.15 -6.69 -2.41
C TRP A 255 26.64 -7.75 -1.42
N ALA A 256 27.73 -7.50 -0.68
CA ALA A 256 28.23 -8.39 0.39
C ALA A 256 27.42 -8.25 1.68
N ILE A 257 26.10 -8.12 1.58
CA ILE A 257 25.15 -7.81 2.68
C ILE A 257 25.21 -8.82 3.83
N ASP A 258 25.53 -10.09 3.54
CA ASP A 258 25.63 -11.12 4.58
C ASP A 258 26.82 -10.89 5.53
N ARG A 259 27.92 -10.32 5.03
CA ARG A 259 29.05 -9.86 5.86
C ARG A 259 28.62 -8.69 6.75
N ASP A 260 27.87 -7.74 6.19
CA ASP A 260 27.39 -6.58 6.92
C ASP A 260 26.34 -6.97 7.96
N ALA A 261 25.53 -8.00 7.68
CA ALA A 261 24.64 -8.62 8.65
C ALA A 261 25.41 -9.20 9.85
N ARG A 262 26.52 -9.91 9.61
CA ARG A 262 27.38 -10.39 10.71
C ARG A 262 27.95 -9.24 11.55
N ASN A 263 28.33 -8.14 10.92
CA ASN A 263 28.85 -6.95 11.63
C ASN A 263 27.75 -6.24 12.43
N GLY A 264 26.53 -6.15 11.92
CA GLY A 264 25.40 -5.46 12.58
C GLY A 264 24.66 -6.32 13.59
N PHE A 265 24.31 -7.53 13.18
CA PHE A 265 23.44 -8.46 13.94
C PHE A 265 24.23 -9.58 14.63
N GLY A 266 25.52 -9.76 14.35
CA GLY A 266 26.31 -10.88 14.86
C GLY A 266 26.04 -12.22 14.16
N ILE A 267 25.24 -12.23 13.09
CA ILE A 267 24.83 -13.42 12.35
C ILE A 267 24.57 -13.04 10.89
N GLY A 268 24.84 -13.94 9.95
CA GLY A 268 24.48 -13.75 8.54
C GLY A 268 22.98 -13.91 8.30
N PHE A 269 22.45 -13.25 7.26
CA PHE A 269 21.01 -13.25 6.96
C PHE A 269 20.45 -14.65 6.69
N GLY A 270 21.20 -15.53 6.02
CA GLY A 270 20.74 -16.91 5.76
C GLY A 270 20.42 -17.66 7.05
N ALA A 271 21.41 -17.76 7.95
CA ALA A 271 21.24 -18.44 9.23
C ALA A 271 20.20 -17.76 10.14
N ALA A 272 20.14 -16.41 10.11
CA ALA A 272 19.13 -15.68 10.86
C ALA A 272 17.70 -15.94 10.35
N TYR A 273 17.54 -16.02 9.02
CA TYR A 273 16.24 -16.27 8.41
C TYR A 273 15.76 -17.71 8.65
N ASP A 274 16.65 -18.69 8.63
CA ASP A 274 16.33 -20.06 9.01
C ASP A 274 15.82 -20.12 10.45
N ALA A 275 16.53 -19.47 11.38
CA ALA A 275 16.09 -19.38 12.78
C ALA A 275 14.74 -18.64 12.93
N PHE A 276 14.49 -17.61 12.14
CA PHE A 276 13.21 -16.92 12.09
C PHE A 276 12.08 -17.86 11.59
N ARG A 277 12.28 -18.57 10.47
CA ARG A 277 11.32 -19.56 9.96
C ARG A 277 11.00 -20.63 11.00
N ASP A 278 12.03 -21.16 11.64
CA ASP A 278 11.87 -22.13 12.73
C ASP A 278 11.08 -21.57 13.91
N SER A 279 11.25 -20.29 14.22
CA SER A 279 10.49 -19.64 15.29
C SER A 279 9.01 -19.52 14.95
N ILE A 280 8.67 -19.19 13.70
CA ILE A 280 7.28 -19.18 13.24
C ILE A 280 6.72 -20.59 13.25
N GLN A 281 7.45 -21.57 12.68
CA GLN A 281 7.00 -22.97 12.62
C GLN A 281 6.69 -23.53 14.00
N ARG A 282 7.50 -23.22 15.02
CA ARG A 282 7.23 -23.62 16.41
C ARG A 282 6.06 -22.88 17.06
N SER A 283 5.70 -21.69 16.58
CA SER A 283 4.61 -20.87 17.14
C SER A 283 3.23 -21.30 16.66
N VAL A 284 3.16 -22.08 15.59
CA VAL A 284 1.87 -22.57 15.05
C VAL A 284 1.59 -23.98 15.60
N GLY A 285 0.31 -24.24 15.85
CA GLY A 285 -0.18 -25.58 16.20
C GLY A 285 -0.36 -26.48 14.98
N THR A 286 -1.25 -27.44 15.09
CA THR A 286 -1.75 -28.23 13.97
C THR A 286 -2.85 -27.51 13.22
N LEU A 287 -2.93 -27.74 11.91
CA LEU A 287 -4.03 -27.22 11.10
C LEU A 287 -5.36 -27.78 11.61
N THR A 288 -6.28 -26.89 11.98
CA THR A 288 -7.63 -27.30 12.35
C THR A 288 -8.39 -27.63 11.06
N PRO A 289 -9.04 -28.82 10.97
CA PRO A 289 -9.87 -29.13 9.83
C PRO A 289 -10.96 -28.08 9.61
N PRO A 290 -11.37 -27.81 8.36
CA PRO A 290 -12.53 -26.96 8.09
C PRO A 290 -13.76 -27.43 8.86
N LEU A 291 -14.60 -26.48 9.26
CA LEU A 291 -15.87 -26.80 9.90
C LEU A 291 -16.73 -27.69 9.00
N PRO A 292 -17.52 -28.62 9.54
CA PRO A 292 -18.44 -29.44 8.76
C PRO A 292 -19.34 -28.57 7.86
N GLY A 293 -19.47 -28.95 6.59
CA GLY A 293 -20.27 -28.20 5.62
C GLY A 293 -19.52 -27.10 4.85
N TRP A 294 -18.28 -26.80 5.21
CA TRP A 294 -17.43 -25.91 4.43
C TRP A 294 -16.95 -26.58 3.14
N ARG A 295 -16.99 -25.83 2.04
CA ARG A 295 -16.48 -26.25 0.75
C ARG A 295 -15.62 -25.14 0.16
N GLU A 296 -14.39 -25.49 -0.22
CA GLU A 296 -13.49 -24.59 -0.95
C GLU A 296 -13.97 -24.48 -2.40
N LEU A 297 -14.19 -23.24 -2.88
CA LEU A 297 -14.66 -22.96 -4.23
C LEU A 297 -13.53 -22.48 -5.15
N THR A 298 -12.43 -21.91 -4.59
CA THR A 298 -11.29 -21.41 -5.36
C THR A 298 -10.01 -22.06 -4.89
N THR A 299 -9.18 -22.55 -5.84
CA THR A 299 -7.95 -23.30 -5.53
C THR A 299 -6.70 -22.73 -6.21
N HIS A 300 -6.78 -21.51 -6.79
CA HIS A 300 -5.64 -20.93 -7.53
C HIS A 300 -4.52 -20.37 -6.64
N GLY A 301 -4.73 -20.27 -5.30
CA GLY A 301 -3.67 -19.96 -4.34
C GLY A 301 -3.09 -18.55 -4.44
N TYR A 302 -3.88 -17.58 -4.88
CA TYR A 302 -3.50 -16.16 -4.94
C TYR A 302 -4.66 -15.29 -4.42
N PHE A 303 -4.91 -14.09 -4.97
CA PHE A 303 -6.00 -13.25 -4.49
C PHE A 303 -7.36 -13.66 -5.09
N ALA A 304 -8.35 -13.86 -4.22
CA ALA A 304 -9.77 -13.99 -4.53
C ALA A 304 -10.53 -13.14 -3.51
N VAL A 305 -11.05 -12.01 -3.94
CA VAL A 305 -11.60 -10.98 -3.04
C VAL A 305 -12.95 -10.49 -3.50
N ASP A 306 -13.68 -9.86 -2.60
CA ASP A 306 -14.95 -9.18 -2.85
C ASP A 306 -16.04 -10.05 -3.51
N PRO A 307 -16.32 -11.27 -3.01
CA PRO A 307 -17.37 -12.11 -3.60
C PRO A 307 -18.76 -11.46 -3.47
N ARG A 308 -19.54 -11.52 -4.54
CA ARG A 308 -20.93 -11.02 -4.60
C ARG A 308 -21.81 -12.00 -5.34
N PHE A 309 -22.91 -12.43 -4.76
CA PHE A 309 -23.90 -13.25 -5.44
C PHE A 309 -24.61 -12.46 -6.52
N THR A 310 -24.70 -13.04 -7.73
CA THR A 310 -25.47 -12.55 -8.87
C THR A 310 -26.77 -13.35 -9.05
N SER A 311 -26.80 -14.56 -8.49
CA SER A 311 -27.98 -15.43 -8.38
C SER A 311 -27.81 -16.37 -7.19
N ASP A 312 -28.79 -17.22 -6.92
CA ASP A 312 -28.74 -18.21 -5.83
C ASP A 312 -27.61 -19.24 -5.98
N SER A 313 -27.03 -19.38 -7.17
CA SER A 313 -26.01 -20.39 -7.47
C SER A 313 -24.72 -19.85 -8.08
N THR A 314 -24.64 -18.54 -8.34
CA THR A 314 -23.49 -17.92 -9.01
C THR A 314 -23.06 -16.68 -8.25
N LEU A 315 -21.76 -16.54 -8.07
CA LEU A 315 -21.15 -15.32 -7.52
C LEU A 315 -20.12 -14.77 -8.51
N VAL A 316 -19.84 -13.48 -8.40
CA VAL A 316 -18.69 -12.83 -9.05
C VAL A 316 -17.66 -12.46 -7.99
N TYR A 317 -16.38 -12.42 -8.37
CA TYR A 317 -15.30 -12.00 -7.49
C TYR A 317 -14.11 -11.48 -8.28
N ALA A 318 -13.38 -10.54 -7.70
CA ALA A 318 -12.13 -10.06 -8.28
C ALA A 318 -10.97 -11.01 -7.92
N SER A 319 -10.10 -11.27 -8.89
CA SER A 319 -9.00 -12.21 -8.72
C SER A 319 -7.74 -11.78 -9.46
N ALA A 320 -6.61 -12.13 -8.86
CA ALA A 320 -5.29 -12.11 -9.49
C ALA A 320 -4.57 -13.42 -9.17
N ASP A 321 -3.81 -13.95 -10.14
CA ASP A 321 -3.05 -15.21 -10.02
C ASP A 321 -1.53 -14.98 -9.94
N GLY A 322 -1.10 -13.72 -9.85
CA GLY A 322 0.32 -13.33 -9.86
C GLY A 322 1.01 -13.40 -11.22
N ARG A 323 0.34 -13.89 -12.27
CA ARG A 323 0.89 -14.09 -13.63
C ARG A 323 0.16 -13.30 -14.69
N SER A 324 -1.15 -13.09 -14.51
CA SER A 324 -1.99 -12.29 -15.38
C SER A 324 -2.48 -11.02 -14.69
N THR A 325 -3.03 -10.09 -15.48
CA THR A 325 -3.68 -8.90 -14.92
C THR A 325 -4.91 -9.28 -14.12
N ALA A 326 -5.23 -8.50 -13.08
CA ALA A 326 -6.47 -8.64 -12.32
C ALA A 326 -7.70 -8.72 -13.23
N ALA A 327 -8.65 -9.54 -12.85
CA ALA A 327 -9.86 -9.79 -13.60
C ALA A 327 -11.04 -10.13 -12.68
N GLU A 328 -12.24 -9.91 -13.21
CA GLU A 328 -13.48 -10.40 -12.63
C GLU A 328 -13.79 -11.79 -13.16
N TYR A 329 -14.24 -12.66 -12.26
CA TYR A 329 -14.65 -14.02 -12.57
C TYR A 329 -16.06 -14.27 -12.07
N ALA A 330 -16.84 -15.02 -12.85
CA ALA A 330 -18.04 -15.68 -12.35
C ALA A 330 -17.67 -17.09 -11.87
N LEU A 331 -18.25 -17.51 -10.77
CA LEU A 331 -18.05 -18.78 -10.13
C LEU A 331 -19.39 -19.38 -9.71
N SER A 332 -19.74 -20.51 -10.30
CA SER A 332 -20.92 -21.27 -9.89
C SER A 332 -20.61 -22.10 -8.64
N LEU A 333 -21.64 -22.37 -7.85
CA LEU A 333 -21.48 -23.20 -6.64
C LEU A 333 -21.07 -24.65 -6.94
N ASP A 334 -21.15 -25.13 -8.18
CA ASP A 334 -20.59 -26.43 -8.61
C ASP A 334 -19.06 -26.39 -8.82
N GLY A 335 -18.43 -25.20 -8.72
CA GLY A 335 -17.00 -24.98 -8.93
C GLY A 335 -16.63 -24.53 -10.35
N THR A 336 -17.60 -24.44 -11.29
CA THR A 336 -17.34 -23.93 -12.65
C THR A 336 -17.02 -22.46 -12.60
N ARG A 337 -15.86 -22.08 -13.17
CA ARG A 337 -15.35 -20.71 -13.19
C ARG A 337 -15.13 -20.23 -14.62
N HIS A 338 -15.52 -18.99 -14.92
CA HIS A 338 -15.16 -18.32 -16.18
C HIS A 338 -14.78 -16.88 -15.93
N ARG A 339 -13.85 -16.38 -16.74
CA ARG A 339 -13.39 -14.98 -16.70
C ARG A 339 -14.41 -14.10 -17.40
N ILE A 340 -14.88 -13.04 -16.71
CA ILE A 340 -15.80 -12.04 -17.27
C ILE A 340 -15.00 -10.96 -18.01
N GLY A 341 -14.10 -10.25 -17.31
CA GLY A 341 -13.38 -9.14 -17.89
C GLY A 341 -12.14 -8.74 -17.10
N ARG A 342 -11.27 -7.96 -17.72
CA ARG A 342 -10.09 -7.38 -17.08
C ARG A 342 -10.55 -6.29 -16.11
N ARG A 343 -9.75 -6.11 -15.03
CA ARG A 343 -9.85 -4.99 -14.09
C ARG A 343 -8.49 -4.28 -13.98
N ASN A 344 -8.51 -2.96 -13.80
CA ASN A 344 -7.28 -2.19 -13.56
C ASN A 344 -6.83 -2.28 -12.10
N ALA A 345 -7.75 -2.64 -11.19
CA ALA A 345 -7.47 -2.90 -9.79
C ALA A 345 -8.37 -4.04 -9.27
N LEU A 346 -7.99 -4.66 -8.16
CA LEU A 346 -8.88 -5.53 -7.39
C LEU A 346 -9.89 -4.65 -6.63
N GLY A 347 -11.14 -5.08 -6.59
CA GLY A 347 -12.21 -4.37 -5.91
C GLY A 347 -13.58 -4.98 -6.22
N PRO A 348 -14.63 -4.56 -5.50
CA PRO A 348 -15.96 -5.15 -5.67
C PRO A 348 -16.58 -4.84 -7.04
N SER A 349 -17.16 -5.88 -7.65
CA SER A 349 -18.15 -5.76 -8.72
C SER A 349 -19.51 -6.18 -8.19
N VAL A 350 -20.53 -5.40 -8.42
CA VAL A 350 -21.90 -5.65 -7.93
C VAL A 350 -22.90 -5.77 -9.06
N PRO A 351 -23.95 -6.61 -8.93
CA PRO A 351 -25.03 -6.68 -9.92
C PRO A 351 -25.68 -5.32 -10.14
N TYR A 352 -25.84 -4.92 -11.40
CA TYR A 352 -26.38 -3.62 -11.77
C TYR A 352 -27.15 -3.64 -13.08
N LEU A 353 -28.49 -3.54 -13.00
CA LEU A 353 -29.39 -3.39 -14.16
C LEU A 353 -29.05 -4.31 -15.35
N GLY A 354 -28.83 -5.59 -15.07
CA GLY A 354 -28.47 -6.61 -16.07
C GLY A 354 -26.99 -6.67 -16.46
N GLY A 355 -26.12 -6.00 -15.72
CA GLY A 355 -24.67 -6.05 -15.87
C GLY A 355 -23.96 -6.04 -14.52
N LEU A 356 -22.70 -5.62 -14.52
CA LEU A 356 -21.86 -5.45 -13.33
C LEU A 356 -21.41 -4.00 -13.21
N LEU A 357 -21.60 -3.41 -12.04
CA LEU A 357 -21.05 -2.11 -11.65
C LEU A 357 -19.77 -2.32 -10.86
N PHE A 358 -18.73 -1.56 -11.18
CA PHE A 358 -17.44 -1.58 -10.47
C PHE A 358 -16.74 -0.23 -10.57
N ALA A 359 -15.72 -0.03 -9.78
CA ALA A 359 -14.83 1.12 -9.89
C ALA A 359 -13.48 0.68 -10.44
N GLN A 360 -12.82 1.55 -11.19
CA GLN A 360 -11.42 1.35 -11.56
C GLN A 360 -10.69 2.67 -11.76
N PRO A 361 -9.38 2.71 -11.44
CA PRO A 361 -8.53 3.83 -11.76
C PRO A 361 -8.15 3.81 -13.24
N ASP A 362 -8.26 4.97 -13.88
CA ASP A 362 -7.82 5.19 -15.25
C ASP A 362 -6.92 6.41 -15.33
N ARG A 363 -5.99 6.39 -16.29
CA ARG A 363 -5.17 7.55 -16.58
C ARG A 363 -6.02 8.59 -17.32
N VAL A 364 -6.24 9.74 -16.67
CA VAL A 364 -7.00 10.87 -17.24
C VAL A 364 -6.11 11.92 -17.90
N SER A 365 -4.84 11.99 -17.50
CA SER A 365 -3.79 12.78 -18.11
C SER A 365 -2.42 12.07 -18.00
N PRO A 366 -1.34 12.57 -18.60
CA PRO A 366 0.00 11.96 -18.45
C PRO A 366 0.47 11.79 -17.01
N SER A 367 0.01 12.61 -16.08
CA SER A 367 0.42 12.65 -14.68
C SER A 367 -0.70 12.29 -13.70
N GLU A 368 -1.97 12.13 -14.15
CA GLU A 368 -3.09 11.89 -13.25
C GLU A 368 -3.78 10.55 -13.50
N VAL A 369 -4.07 9.87 -12.38
CA VAL A 369 -4.86 8.65 -12.34
C VAL A 369 -6.08 8.88 -11.46
N ARG A 370 -7.29 8.73 -12.02
CA ARG A 370 -8.54 8.98 -11.32
C ARG A 370 -9.45 7.76 -11.37
N SER A 371 -10.14 7.51 -10.28
CA SER A 371 -11.13 6.44 -10.17
C SER A 371 -12.52 6.93 -10.50
N ASP A 372 -13.23 6.15 -11.30
CA ASP A 372 -14.65 6.38 -11.60
C ASP A 372 -15.41 5.05 -11.70
N LEU A 373 -16.74 5.12 -11.75
CA LEU A 373 -17.60 3.97 -11.89
C LEU A 373 -17.76 3.54 -13.35
N TYR A 374 -17.81 2.24 -13.56
CA TYR A 374 -17.97 1.57 -14.84
C TYR A 374 -19.08 0.54 -14.77
N VAL A 375 -19.75 0.31 -15.88
CA VAL A 375 -20.72 -0.78 -16.06
C VAL A 375 -20.22 -1.71 -17.15
N GLU A 376 -20.19 -3.00 -16.89
CA GLU A 376 -19.88 -4.03 -17.87
C GLU A 376 -21.15 -4.81 -18.22
N ARG A 377 -21.47 -4.86 -19.52
CA ARG A 377 -22.55 -5.69 -20.08
C ARG A 377 -22.04 -6.37 -21.35
N ASP A 378 -22.29 -7.66 -21.48
CA ASP A 378 -21.90 -8.44 -22.66
C ASP A 378 -20.42 -8.28 -23.04
N GLY A 379 -19.54 -8.19 -22.04
CA GLY A 379 -18.09 -8.01 -22.21
C GLY A 379 -17.66 -6.58 -22.60
N VAL A 380 -18.62 -5.63 -22.66
CA VAL A 380 -18.33 -4.22 -22.98
C VAL A 380 -18.36 -3.37 -21.72
N GLN A 381 -17.24 -2.75 -21.40
CA GLN A 381 -17.12 -1.81 -20.29
C GLN A 381 -17.43 -0.38 -20.75
N ARG A 382 -18.29 0.31 -20.02
CA ARG A 382 -18.63 1.71 -20.25
C ARG A 382 -18.46 2.52 -18.96
N ARG A 383 -17.76 3.63 -19.05
CA ARG A 383 -17.61 4.58 -17.95
C ARG A 383 -18.96 5.24 -17.64
N LEU A 384 -19.38 5.19 -16.38
CA LEU A 384 -20.66 5.72 -15.91
C LEU A 384 -20.52 7.12 -15.31
N THR A 385 -19.42 7.39 -14.60
CA THR A 385 -19.14 8.70 -13.98
C THR A 385 -17.86 9.31 -14.54
N HIS A 386 -17.71 10.63 -14.43
CA HIS A 386 -16.56 11.35 -14.95
C HIS A 386 -16.05 12.36 -13.91
N GLY A 387 -14.86 12.11 -13.37
CA GLY A 387 -14.18 13.02 -12.45
C GLY A 387 -14.79 13.09 -11.04
N LEU A 388 -15.67 12.15 -10.67
CA LEU A 388 -16.26 12.10 -9.34
C LEU A 388 -15.37 11.39 -8.33
N ARG A 389 -14.30 10.72 -8.77
CA ARG A 389 -13.31 10.03 -7.92
C ARG A 389 -13.96 8.98 -7.01
N LEU A 390 -14.80 8.12 -7.61
CA LEU A 390 -15.62 7.15 -6.91
C LEU A 390 -14.97 5.76 -6.90
N VAL A 391 -15.05 5.12 -5.74
CA VAL A 391 -14.60 3.75 -5.49
C VAL A 391 -15.65 2.98 -4.66
N GLN A 392 -15.50 1.65 -4.58
CA GLN A 392 -16.30 0.76 -3.73
C GLN A 392 -17.83 0.95 -3.86
N PRO A 393 -18.38 0.85 -5.07
CA PRO A 393 -19.82 1.01 -5.26
C PRO A 393 -20.60 -0.16 -4.68
N ASP A 394 -21.84 0.14 -4.24
CA ASP A 394 -22.91 -0.82 -4.07
C ASP A 394 -24.21 -0.28 -4.69
N ALA A 395 -25.12 -1.16 -5.13
CA ALA A 395 -26.27 -0.75 -5.91
C ALA A 395 -27.56 -1.42 -5.44
N ARG A 396 -28.64 -0.63 -5.41
CA ARG A 396 -30.01 -1.11 -5.22
C ARG A 396 -30.57 -1.67 -6.53
N ARG A 397 -31.64 -2.45 -6.42
CA ARG A 397 -32.35 -3.03 -7.58
C ARG A 397 -32.94 -1.97 -8.53
N ASP A 398 -33.28 -0.79 -8.03
CA ASP A 398 -33.79 0.34 -8.82
C ASP A 398 -32.70 1.12 -9.57
N GLY A 399 -31.42 0.75 -9.40
CA GLY A 399 -30.29 1.41 -10.03
C GLY A 399 -29.71 2.56 -9.21
N THR A 400 -30.20 2.82 -8.00
CA THR A 400 -29.57 3.78 -7.09
C THR A 400 -28.25 3.22 -6.56
N ILE A 401 -27.18 4.00 -6.64
CA ILE A 401 -25.82 3.62 -6.27
C ILE A 401 -25.42 4.36 -4.99
N VAL A 402 -24.72 3.68 -4.08
CA VAL A 402 -23.89 4.32 -3.07
C VAL A 402 -22.44 4.06 -3.42
N ALA A 403 -21.56 5.05 -3.24
CA ALA A 403 -20.13 4.91 -3.48
C ALA A 403 -19.31 5.81 -2.54
N VAL A 404 -18.05 5.45 -2.37
CA VAL A 404 -17.06 6.25 -1.65
C VAL A 404 -16.43 7.27 -2.61
N GLN A 405 -16.47 8.55 -2.26
CA GLN A 405 -15.77 9.61 -2.95
C GLN A 405 -14.45 9.90 -2.28
N LEU A 406 -13.36 9.84 -3.04
CA LEU A 406 -12.01 10.16 -2.57
C LEU A 406 -11.73 11.66 -2.61
N ALA A 407 -11.02 12.14 -1.60
CA ALA A 407 -10.48 13.49 -1.52
C ALA A 407 -9.17 13.48 -0.71
N PRO A 408 -8.36 14.53 -0.78
CA PRO A 408 -7.13 14.62 0.02
C PRO A 408 -7.40 14.37 1.50
N THR A 409 -6.71 13.38 2.07
CA THR A 409 -6.76 12.93 3.48
C THR A 409 -8.13 12.47 4.00
N ARG A 410 -9.13 12.30 3.14
CA ARG A 410 -10.49 11.90 3.57
C ARG A 410 -11.27 11.17 2.48
N SER A 411 -12.36 10.55 2.87
CA SER A 411 -13.37 10.04 1.92
C SER A 411 -14.78 10.32 2.43
N SER A 412 -15.73 10.41 1.51
CA SER A 412 -17.14 10.73 1.79
C SER A 412 -18.07 9.71 1.15
N LEU A 413 -19.33 9.64 1.55
CA LEU A 413 -20.33 8.77 0.93
C LEU A 413 -21.24 9.58 0.03
N LEU A 414 -21.34 9.18 -1.23
CA LEU A 414 -22.30 9.73 -2.19
C LEU A 414 -23.38 8.69 -2.51
N VAL A 415 -24.61 9.17 -2.68
CA VAL A 415 -25.71 8.43 -3.28
C VAL A 415 -25.97 9.04 -4.66
N LEU A 416 -26.02 8.19 -5.68
CA LEU A 416 -26.21 8.59 -7.07
C LEU A 416 -27.47 7.94 -7.63
N ASP A 417 -28.25 8.73 -8.39
CA ASP A 417 -29.28 8.24 -9.31
C ASP A 417 -28.84 8.53 -10.76
N PRO A 418 -28.20 7.59 -11.43
CA PRO A 418 -27.68 7.82 -12.79
C PRO A 418 -28.79 8.05 -13.81
N THR A 419 -30.03 7.59 -13.55
CA THR A 419 -31.17 7.78 -14.47
C THR A 419 -31.64 9.23 -14.48
N ARG A 420 -31.56 9.89 -13.33
CA ARG A 420 -31.87 11.33 -13.16
C ARG A 420 -30.64 12.22 -13.31
N ARG A 421 -29.45 11.62 -13.41
CA ARG A 421 -28.16 12.34 -13.38
C ARG A 421 -27.98 13.19 -12.10
N GLU A 422 -28.54 12.70 -11.01
CA GLU A 422 -28.48 13.35 -9.70
C GLU A 422 -27.51 12.62 -8.78
N TYR A 423 -26.80 13.36 -7.94
CA TYR A 423 -26.04 12.81 -6.83
C TYR A 423 -26.18 13.71 -5.61
N ARG A 424 -26.16 13.09 -4.45
CA ARG A 424 -26.17 13.82 -3.18
C ARG A 424 -25.09 13.27 -2.24
N LEU A 425 -24.49 14.17 -1.48
CA LEU A 425 -23.62 13.81 -0.38
C LEU A 425 -24.47 13.22 0.75
N LEU A 426 -24.24 11.97 1.11
CA LEU A 426 -24.89 11.31 2.24
C LEU A 426 -24.13 11.58 3.54
N ARG A 427 -22.80 11.46 3.50
CA ARG A 427 -21.90 11.73 4.62
C ARG A 427 -20.64 12.42 4.12
N SER A 428 -20.29 13.55 4.73
CA SER A 428 -18.97 14.14 4.62
C SER A 428 -18.04 13.53 5.67
N ALA A 429 -16.75 13.53 5.39
CA ALA A 429 -15.73 13.25 6.38
C ALA A 429 -14.99 14.54 6.77
N ALA A 430 -14.59 14.64 8.02
CA ALA A 430 -13.60 15.62 8.43
C ALA A 430 -12.22 15.23 7.82
N ALA A 431 -11.25 16.11 8.02
CA ALA A 431 -9.91 15.80 7.58
C ALA A 431 -9.37 14.59 8.36
N ASP A 432 -8.71 13.70 7.64
CA ASP A 432 -8.16 12.45 8.14
C ASP A 432 -9.21 11.46 8.67
N GLU A 433 -10.44 11.55 8.15
CA GLU A 433 -11.51 10.58 8.38
C GLU A 433 -11.88 9.88 7.08
N THR A 434 -12.25 8.61 7.15
CA THR A 434 -12.64 7.84 5.97
C THR A 434 -13.88 7.00 6.19
N TRP A 435 -14.82 7.12 5.26
CA TRP A 435 -15.92 6.19 5.05
C TRP A 435 -15.48 5.17 3.99
N SER A 436 -15.83 3.90 4.16
CA SER A 436 -15.44 2.84 3.22
C SER A 436 -16.40 1.67 3.23
N GLU A 437 -16.43 0.95 2.11
CA GLU A 437 -17.15 -0.31 1.92
C GLU A 437 -18.67 -0.23 2.23
N PRO A 438 -19.41 0.76 1.69
CA PRO A 438 -20.83 0.87 1.93
C PRO A 438 -21.61 -0.31 1.34
N ARG A 439 -22.66 -0.76 2.06
CA ARG A 439 -23.57 -1.86 1.64
C ARG A 439 -25.01 -1.49 1.91
N TRP A 440 -25.83 -1.51 0.87
CA TRP A 440 -27.26 -1.32 0.97
C TRP A 440 -27.91 -2.45 1.78
N SER A 441 -28.84 -2.10 2.68
CA SER A 441 -29.76 -3.09 3.28
C SER A 441 -30.64 -3.73 2.20
N PRO A 442 -31.13 -4.96 2.39
CA PRO A 442 -31.97 -5.64 1.38
C PRO A 442 -33.23 -4.86 0.97
N ASP A 443 -33.81 -4.09 1.90
CA ASP A 443 -34.95 -3.21 1.64
C ASP A 443 -34.57 -1.83 1.07
N GLY A 444 -33.27 -1.50 1.06
CA GLY A 444 -32.73 -0.25 0.55
C GLY A 444 -32.99 0.98 1.43
N SER A 445 -33.39 0.80 2.68
CA SER A 445 -33.65 1.90 3.63
C SER A 445 -32.38 2.38 4.35
N ALA A 446 -31.38 1.52 4.48
CA ALA A 446 -30.17 1.79 5.23
C ALA A 446 -28.89 1.37 4.49
N ILE A 447 -27.75 1.87 4.97
CA ILE A 447 -26.40 1.53 4.48
C ILE A 447 -25.54 1.15 5.68
N ALA A 448 -25.01 -0.08 5.67
CA ALA A 448 -23.92 -0.47 6.56
C ALA A 448 -22.59 -0.01 5.99
N VAL A 449 -21.69 0.50 6.82
CA VAL A 449 -20.44 1.12 6.37
C VAL A 449 -19.36 1.04 7.44
N SER A 450 -18.10 0.93 7.02
CA SER A 450 -16.95 1.13 7.89
C SER A 450 -16.57 2.61 7.93
N HIS A 451 -16.37 3.15 9.12
CA HIS A 451 -15.94 4.51 9.35
C HIS A 451 -14.66 4.53 10.18
N ARG A 452 -13.59 5.17 9.70
CA ARG A 452 -12.37 5.44 10.46
C ARG A 452 -12.33 6.94 10.82
N THR A 453 -12.29 7.22 12.10
CA THR A 453 -12.14 8.59 12.61
C THR A 453 -10.65 8.94 12.76
N HIS A 454 -10.36 10.23 12.87
CA HIS A 454 -9.02 10.72 13.23
C HIS A 454 -8.53 10.01 14.50
N GLY A 455 -7.24 9.66 14.53
CA GLY A 455 -6.65 8.87 15.63
C GLY A 455 -6.84 7.36 15.49
N GLY A 456 -7.31 6.86 14.33
CA GLY A 456 -7.29 5.43 13.98
C GLY A 456 -8.37 4.56 14.62
N MET A 457 -9.44 5.16 15.16
CA MET A 457 -10.60 4.41 15.66
C MET A 457 -11.52 4.03 14.51
N PHE A 458 -11.91 2.76 14.45
CA PHE A 458 -12.90 2.25 13.50
C PHE A 458 -14.25 2.06 14.16
N SER A 459 -15.32 2.24 13.37
CA SER A 459 -16.68 1.84 13.72
C SER A 459 -17.39 1.15 12.57
N LEU A 460 -18.25 0.18 12.89
CA LEU A 460 -19.30 -0.29 12.00
C LEU A 460 -20.54 0.56 12.26
N GLU A 461 -21.02 1.21 11.23
CA GLU A 461 -22.16 2.12 11.33
C GLU A 461 -23.26 1.71 10.35
N VAL A 462 -24.51 1.91 10.76
CA VAL A 462 -25.69 1.81 9.91
C VAL A 462 -26.28 3.20 9.78
N ILE A 463 -26.40 3.66 8.54
CA ILE A 463 -26.94 4.98 8.18
C ILE A 463 -28.34 4.80 7.61
N ASP A 464 -29.35 5.38 8.26
CA ASP A 464 -30.68 5.56 7.66
C ASP A 464 -30.62 6.57 6.51
N VAL A 465 -31.02 6.15 5.32
CA VAL A 465 -30.79 6.93 4.09
C VAL A 465 -31.72 8.13 3.98
N ALA A 466 -32.92 8.05 4.58
CA ALA A 466 -33.92 9.12 4.54
C ALA A 466 -33.54 10.28 5.48
N SER A 467 -33.19 9.97 6.72
CA SER A 467 -32.84 10.94 7.74
C SER A 467 -31.34 11.30 7.74
N GLY A 468 -30.49 10.41 7.21
CA GLY A 468 -29.04 10.50 7.31
C GLY A 468 -28.52 10.20 8.72
N VAL A 469 -29.32 9.72 9.65
CA VAL A 469 -28.87 9.39 11.02
C VAL A 469 -28.02 8.13 10.98
N ALA A 470 -26.85 8.14 11.64
CA ALA A 470 -25.97 6.99 11.78
C ALA A 470 -26.07 6.39 13.16
N THR A 471 -26.14 5.05 13.24
CA THR A 471 -26.10 4.27 14.47
C THR A 471 -24.80 3.45 14.47
N VAL A 472 -23.99 3.59 15.50
CA VAL A 472 -22.79 2.79 15.71
C VAL A 472 -23.19 1.43 16.26
N LEU A 473 -22.79 0.36 15.57
CA LEU A 473 -23.03 -1.03 16.01
C LEU A 473 -21.82 -1.61 16.75
N ASP A 474 -20.61 -1.25 16.32
CA ASP A 474 -19.35 -1.70 16.93
C ASP A 474 -18.28 -0.65 16.76
N ARG A 475 -17.28 -0.62 17.66
CA ARG A 475 -16.17 0.32 17.63
C ARG A 475 -14.91 -0.29 18.25
N GLY A 476 -13.75 0.01 17.67
CA GLY A 476 -12.46 -0.43 18.20
C GLY A 476 -11.26 0.18 17.51
N ALA A 477 -10.09 -0.01 18.10
CA ALA A 477 -8.79 0.35 17.52
C ALA A 477 -8.25 -0.80 16.64
N PHE A 478 -9.12 -1.39 15.82
CA PHE A 478 -8.82 -2.46 14.87
C PHE A 478 -9.62 -2.24 13.59
N ILE A 479 -9.10 -2.72 12.47
CA ILE A 479 -9.76 -2.54 11.18
C ILE A 479 -11.11 -3.27 11.18
N ILE A 480 -12.18 -2.51 10.95
CA ILE A 480 -13.52 -3.02 10.68
C ILE A 480 -13.74 -2.92 9.17
N THR A 481 -14.03 -4.04 8.51
CA THR A 481 -14.06 -4.13 7.05
C THR A 481 -15.13 -5.07 6.56
N SER A 482 -15.51 -4.94 5.29
CA SER A 482 -16.39 -5.86 4.55
C SER A 482 -17.74 -6.12 5.21
N PRO A 483 -18.51 -5.09 5.63
CA PRO A 483 -19.82 -5.28 6.19
C PRO A 483 -20.73 -6.03 5.19
N SER A 484 -21.60 -6.85 5.71
CA SER A 484 -22.56 -7.61 4.89
C SER A 484 -23.89 -7.74 5.65
N TRP A 485 -24.97 -7.65 4.92
CA TRP A 485 -26.30 -7.84 5.47
C TRP A 485 -26.74 -9.30 5.36
N SER A 486 -27.43 -9.79 6.37
CA SER A 486 -28.23 -11.01 6.24
C SER A 486 -29.39 -10.78 5.26
N PRO A 487 -29.91 -11.84 4.60
CA PRO A 487 -31.00 -11.68 3.64
C PRO A 487 -32.29 -11.07 4.23
N ASP A 488 -32.51 -11.22 5.53
CA ASP A 488 -33.66 -10.66 6.27
C ASP A 488 -33.39 -9.22 6.79
N GLY A 489 -32.19 -8.68 6.55
CA GLY A 489 -31.84 -7.31 6.90
C GLY A 489 -31.60 -7.05 8.39
N LYS A 490 -31.28 -8.09 9.18
CA LYS A 490 -31.03 -7.99 10.62
C LYS A 490 -29.56 -8.02 10.98
#